data_6bd67e3350d1b5abf7dbf0aa4e78815b
#
_entry.id   6bd67e3350d1b5abf7dbf0aa4e78815b
#
_cell.length_a   1.000
_cell.length_b   1.000
_cell.length_c   1.000
_cell.angle_alpha   90.00
_cell.angle_beta   90.00
_cell.angle_gamma   90.00
#
_symmetry.space_group_name_H-M   'P 1'
#
loop_
_entity.id
_entity.type
_entity.pdbx_description
1 polymer ?
#
loop_
_entity_poly.entity_id
_entity_poly.type
_entity_poly.pdbx_seq_one_letter_code
_entity_poly.pdbx_strand_id
1 'polypeptide(L)'
;MTDRLNEQFGEIYDQNIDRIYRFVYLKVSSQEIAEDITSKVFIKGLEAFKSQGSNIKNPSAFLYQIARNSVVDHYRDKGRTKTVSVDSGIEITDPGVDAHSRAILNADVDVVKGAIAKLKKEHQDIIIWHYLDDMPIVDIAELLGKPEGTIRVAMHRGLKALKEIIQEA
;
A
#
# COMPACT_ATOMS: atom_id res chain seq x y z
N MET A 1 28.12 14.44 -6.20
CA MET A 1 27.54 13.55 -5.21
C MET A 1 26.02 13.64 -5.16
N THR A 2 25.48 14.83 -5.04
CA THR A 2 24.04 15.04 -4.96
C THR A 2 23.28 14.53 -6.20
N ASP A 3 23.85 14.75 -7.37
CA ASP A 3 23.22 14.33 -8.64
C ASP A 3 23.12 12.80 -8.74
N ARG A 4 24.17 12.11 -8.32
CA ARG A 4 24.19 10.64 -8.34
C ARG A 4 23.15 10.06 -7.37
N LEU A 5 23.01 10.66 -6.20
CA LEU A 5 21.99 10.24 -5.24
C LEU A 5 20.59 10.49 -5.77
N ASN A 6 20.37 11.62 -6.43
CA ASN A 6 19.08 11.92 -7.04
C ASN A 6 18.74 10.95 -8.16
N GLU A 7 19.73 10.57 -8.99
CA GLU A 7 19.52 9.57 -10.04
C GLU A 7 19.18 8.22 -9.46
N GLN A 8 19.91 7.78 -8.44
CA GLN A 8 19.63 6.50 -7.78
C GLN A 8 18.25 6.49 -7.14
N PHE A 9 17.88 7.57 -6.49
CA PHE A 9 16.54 7.67 -5.90
C PHE A 9 15.46 7.75 -6.97
N GLY A 10 15.73 8.38 -8.12
CA GLY A 10 14.82 8.39 -9.25
C GLY A 10 14.47 6.99 -9.73
N GLU A 11 15.47 6.10 -9.80
CA GLU A 11 15.23 4.69 -10.14
C GLU A 11 14.39 3.98 -9.10
N ILE A 12 14.67 4.23 -7.83
CA ILE A 12 13.89 3.66 -6.72
C ILE A 12 12.44 4.17 -6.80
N TYR A 13 12.25 5.44 -7.08
CA TYR A 13 10.94 6.03 -7.27
C TYR A 13 10.18 5.35 -8.41
N ASP A 14 10.80 5.24 -9.57
CA ASP A 14 10.16 4.65 -10.76
C ASP A 14 9.75 3.20 -10.52
N GLN A 15 10.56 2.44 -9.78
CA GLN A 15 10.27 1.05 -9.49
C GLN A 15 9.16 0.86 -8.45
N ASN A 16 8.89 1.86 -7.62
CA ASN A 16 8.04 1.68 -6.44
C ASN A 16 6.79 2.56 -6.44
N ILE A 17 6.71 3.60 -7.27
CA ILE A 17 5.61 4.57 -7.20
C ILE A 17 4.24 3.90 -7.35
N ASP A 18 4.07 3.05 -8.35
CA ASP A 18 2.78 2.42 -8.60
C ASP A 18 2.39 1.46 -7.47
N ARG A 19 3.36 0.72 -6.95
CA ARG A 19 3.15 -0.24 -5.87
C ARG A 19 2.78 0.45 -4.57
N ILE A 20 3.54 1.49 -4.21
CA ILE A 20 3.28 2.25 -2.98
C ILE A 20 1.92 2.95 -3.06
N TYR A 21 1.62 3.60 -4.20
CA TYR A 21 0.34 4.24 -4.41
C TYR A 21 -0.81 3.24 -4.27
N ARG A 22 -0.70 2.08 -4.91
CA ARG A 22 -1.73 1.04 -4.85
C ARG A 22 -1.94 0.55 -3.42
N PHE A 23 -0.85 0.30 -2.68
CA PHE A 23 -0.92 -0.11 -1.28
C PHE A 23 -1.68 0.93 -0.46
N VAL A 24 -1.28 2.20 -0.56
CA VAL A 24 -1.92 3.28 0.19
C VAL A 24 -3.38 3.42 -0.22
N TYR A 25 -3.66 3.39 -1.52
CA TYR A 25 -5.03 3.51 -2.04
C TYR A 25 -5.95 2.42 -1.51
N LEU A 26 -5.48 1.17 -1.49
CA LEU A 26 -6.26 0.05 -0.96
C LEU A 26 -6.56 0.20 0.53
N LYS A 27 -5.69 0.92 1.25
CA LYS A 27 -5.86 1.14 2.68
C LYS A 27 -6.76 2.33 3.00
N VAL A 28 -6.72 3.41 2.21
CA VAL A 28 -7.44 4.66 2.53
C VAL A 28 -8.68 4.88 1.68
N SER A 29 -8.79 4.20 0.55
CA SER A 29 -9.96 4.25 -0.34
C SER A 29 -10.30 5.63 -0.89
N SER A 30 -9.32 6.53 -0.98
CA SER A 30 -9.46 7.88 -1.51
C SER A 30 -8.26 8.21 -2.38
N GLN A 31 -8.50 8.62 -3.61
CA GLN A 31 -7.43 9.00 -4.53
C GLN A 31 -6.65 10.19 -3.99
N GLU A 32 -7.33 11.22 -3.55
CA GLU A 32 -6.71 12.44 -3.05
C GLU A 32 -5.80 12.15 -1.84
N ILE A 33 -6.32 11.39 -0.88
CA ILE A 33 -5.57 11.01 0.31
C ILE A 33 -4.39 10.11 -0.05
N ALA A 34 -4.60 9.15 -0.97
CA ALA A 34 -3.55 8.24 -1.41
C ALA A 34 -2.42 8.99 -2.11
N GLU A 35 -2.74 9.95 -2.96
CA GLU A 35 -1.74 10.78 -3.64
C GLU A 35 -0.94 11.61 -2.64
N ASP A 36 -1.62 12.20 -1.67
CA ASP A 36 -0.98 13.02 -0.63
C ASP A 36 -0.04 12.18 0.22
N ILE A 37 -0.50 11.04 0.71
CA ILE A 37 0.33 10.14 1.53
C ILE A 37 1.51 9.62 0.71
N THR A 38 1.26 9.20 -0.54
CA THR A 38 2.33 8.67 -1.40
C THR A 38 3.41 9.72 -1.63
N SER A 39 3.03 10.97 -1.88
CA SER A 39 4.00 12.06 -2.02
C SER A 39 4.84 12.22 -0.75
N LYS A 40 4.21 12.19 0.40
CA LYS A 40 4.91 12.30 1.69
C LYS A 40 5.86 11.14 1.91
N VAL A 41 5.46 9.93 1.53
CA VAL A 41 6.32 8.74 1.64
C VAL A 41 7.62 8.93 0.86
N PHE A 42 7.53 9.38 -0.38
CA PHE A 42 8.71 9.55 -1.21
C PHE A 42 9.57 10.74 -0.77
N ILE A 43 8.97 11.79 -0.24
CA ILE A 43 9.74 12.91 0.34
C ILE A 43 10.53 12.42 1.55
N LYS A 44 9.89 11.72 2.47
CA LYS A 44 10.57 11.14 3.63
C LYS A 44 11.62 10.12 3.23
N GLY A 45 11.31 9.32 2.22
CA GLY A 45 12.25 8.33 1.68
C GLY A 45 13.49 8.99 1.10
N LEU A 46 13.32 10.06 0.33
CA LEU A 46 14.44 10.81 -0.24
C LEU A 46 15.31 11.43 0.86
N GLU A 47 14.70 12.04 1.86
CA GLU A 47 15.42 12.63 2.99
C GLU A 47 16.26 11.58 3.72
N ALA A 48 15.66 10.43 4.01
CA ALA A 48 16.35 9.33 4.67
C ALA A 48 17.47 8.76 3.79
N PHE A 49 17.21 8.65 2.49
CA PHE A 49 18.22 8.15 1.54
C PHE A 49 19.43 9.09 1.47
N LYS A 50 19.20 10.40 1.50
CA LYS A 50 20.27 11.39 1.53
C LYS A 50 21.11 11.31 2.81
N SER A 51 20.46 11.05 3.97
CA SER A 51 21.16 11.02 5.25
C SER A 51 21.80 9.67 5.56
N GLN A 52 21.17 8.55 5.16
CA GLN A 52 21.62 7.20 5.51
C GLN A 52 22.30 6.46 4.35
N GLY A 53 21.93 6.80 3.11
CA GLY A 53 22.55 6.27 1.91
C GLY A 53 22.62 4.74 1.86
N SER A 54 23.84 4.22 1.86
CA SER A 54 24.09 2.79 1.72
C SER A 54 23.62 1.94 2.92
N ASN A 55 23.20 2.56 4.02
CA ASN A 55 22.67 1.82 5.16
C ASN A 55 21.26 1.31 4.90
N ILE A 56 20.59 1.84 3.87
CA ILE A 56 19.27 1.34 3.47
C ILE A 56 19.49 0.18 2.50
N LYS A 57 19.42 -1.05 3.02
CA LYS A 57 19.70 -2.25 2.23
C LYS A 57 18.59 -2.62 1.27
N ASN A 58 17.33 -2.39 1.66
CA ASN A 58 16.17 -2.70 0.83
C ASN A 58 15.30 -1.46 0.75
N PRO A 59 15.52 -0.60 -0.28
CA PRO A 59 14.75 0.64 -0.41
C PRO A 59 13.25 0.42 -0.55
N SER A 60 12.82 -0.63 -1.26
CA SER A 60 11.40 -0.93 -1.42
C SER A 60 10.72 -1.22 -0.08
N ALA A 61 11.32 -2.10 0.73
CA ALA A 61 10.79 -2.42 2.05
C ALA A 61 10.79 -1.18 2.95
N PHE A 62 11.83 -0.37 2.85
CA PHE A 62 11.92 0.88 3.63
C PHE A 62 10.78 1.84 3.28
N LEU A 63 10.48 2.01 1.99
CA LEU A 63 9.38 2.85 1.54
C LEU A 63 8.02 2.29 2.01
N TYR A 64 7.83 0.98 1.96
CA TYR A 64 6.60 0.36 2.46
C TYR A 64 6.42 0.59 3.96
N GLN A 65 7.51 0.56 4.72
CA GLN A 65 7.43 0.83 6.15
C GLN A 65 6.98 2.26 6.42
N ILE A 66 7.52 3.23 5.68
CA ILE A 66 7.09 4.63 5.77
C ILE A 66 5.61 4.73 5.38
N ALA A 67 5.22 4.07 4.30
CA ALA A 67 3.83 4.09 3.82
C ALA A 67 2.87 3.52 4.87
N ARG A 68 3.22 2.40 5.46
CA ARG A 68 2.42 1.77 6.51
C ARG A 68 2.24 2.70 7.71
N ASN A 69 3.35 3.30 8.15
CA ASN A 69 3.31 4.24 9.27
C ASN A 69 2.48 5.47 8.94
N SER A 70 2.59 5.98 7.73
CA SER A 70 1.82 7.14 7.27
C SER A 70 0.32 6.85 7.21
N VAL A 71 -0.05 5.66 6.79
CA VAL A 71 -1.46 5.22 6.78
C VAL A 71 -1.98 5.13 8.22
N VAL A 72 -1.21 4.52 9.12
CA VAL A 72 -1.57 4.42 10.54
C VAL A 72 -1.76 5.81 11.13
N ASP A 73 -0.83 6.72 10.86
CA ASP A 73 -0.91 8.11 11.35
C ASP A 73 -2.16 8.81 10.80
N HIS A 74 -2.47 8.60 9.54
CA HIS A 74 -3.68 9.16 8.91
C HIS A 74 -4.94 8.73 9.67
N TYR A 75 -5.07 7.43 9.95
CA TYR A 75 -6.24 6.92 10.68
C TYR A 75 -6.26 7.39 12.14
N ARG A 76 -5.10 7.53 12.75
CA ARG A 76 -5.01 8.05 14.11
C ARG A 76 -5.50 9.49 14.19
N ASP A 77 -5.07 10.34 13.26
CA ASP A 77 -5.50 11.73 13.17
C ASP A 77 -6.99 11.84 12.85
N LYS A 78 -7.47 11.01 11.94
CA LYS A 78 -8.88 10.94 11.58
C LYS A 78 -9.75 10.55 12.79
N GLY A 79 -9.26 9.63 13.62
CA GLY A 79 -9.95 9.23 14.84
C GLY A 79 -10.02 10.34 15.86
N ARG A 80 -9.02 11.24 15.90
CA ARG A 80 -9.00 12.37 16.84
C ARG A 80 -9.94 13.49 16.43
N THR A 81 -10.13 13.70 15.14
CA THR A 81 -10.92 14.81 14.64
C THR A 81 -12.40 14.55 14.53
N LYS A 82 -12.87 13.36 14.86
CA LYS A 82 -14.29 12.97 14.76
C LYS A 82 -15.01 13.58 13.56
N THR A 83 -14.32 13.71 12.47
CA THR A 83 -14.92 14.29 11.30
C THR A 83 -15.87 13.29 10.67
N VAL A 84 -16.98 13.82 10.34
CA VAL A 84 -18.08 13.25 9.61
C VAL A 84 -17.60 12.20 8.61
N SER A 85 -18.28 11.07 8.63
CA SER A 85 -18.08 10.01 7.68
C SER A 85 -17.85 10.55 6.29
N VAL A 86 -16.65 10.41 5.84
CA VAL A 86 -16.33 10.76 4.48
C VAL A 86 -17.13 9.85 3.58
N ASP A 87 -17.93 10.45 2.78
CA ASP A 87 -18.63 9.75 1.75
C ASP A 87 -17.61 9.04 0.86
N SER A 88 -17.59 7.73 0.92
CA SER A 88 -16.70 6.90 0.17
C SER A 88 -17.07 6.83 -1.33
N GLY A 89 -17.93 7.70 -1.80
CA GLY A 89 -18.49 7.62 -3.14
C GLY A 89 -17.73 8.34 -4.24
N ILE A 90 -16.50 8.76 -4.02
CA ILE A 90 -15.75 9.42 -5.08
C ILE A 90 -15.13 8.37 -5.98
N GLU A 91 -15.75 8.15 -7.14
CA GLU A 91 -15.20 7.29 -8.17
C GLU A 91 -14.00 7.97 -8.83
N ILE A 92 -12.92 7.23 -8.90
CA ILE A 92 -11.73 7.68 -9.58
C ILE A 92 -11.91 7.38 -11.06
N THR A 93 -12.03 8.42 -11.87
CA THR A 93 -12.11 8.26 -13.30
C THR A 93 -10.75 8.52 -13.92
N ASP A 94 -10.13 7.50 -14.46
CA ASP A 94 -8.97 7.65 -15.32
C ASP A 94 -9.47 8.00 -16.72
N PRO A 95 -9.13 9.19 -17.24
CA PRO A 95 -9.69 9.66 -18.51
C PRO A 95 -9.22 8.88 -19.75
N GLY A 96 -8.31 7.93 -19.59
CA GLY A 96 -7.77 7.18 -20.72
C GLY A 96 -8.45 5.86 -21.01
N VAL A 97 -9.45 5.45 -20.25
CA VAL A 97 -10.08 4.13 -20.38
C VAL A 97 -11.52 4.26 -20.86
N ASP A 98 -11.91 3.38 -21.77
CA ASP A 98 -13.28 3.29 -22.27
C ASP A 98 -14.28 3.05 -21.13
N ALA A 99 -15.43 3.74 -21.15
CA ALA A 99 -16.42 3.71 -20.08
C ALA A 99 -16.94 2.27 -19.78
N HIS A 100 -17.10 1.44 -20.80
CA HIS A 100 -17.56 0.06 -20.62
C HIS A 100 -16.50 -0.82 -19.98
N SER A 101 -15.27 -0.75 -20.50
CA SER A 101 -14.14 -1.47 -19.94
C SER A 101 -13.83 -0.99 -18.52
N ARG A 102 -13.97 0.31 -18.30
CA ARG A 102 -13.80 0.92 -16.97
C ARG A 102 -14.81 0.38 -15.97
N ALA A 103 -16.07 0.25 -16.37
CA ALA A 103 -17.13 -0.26 -15.50
C ALA A 103 -16.84 -1.71 -15.07
N ILE A 104 -16.36 -2.54 -16.00
CA ILE A 104 -16.01 -3.93 -15.71
C ILE A 104 -14.79 -4.00 -14.77
N LEU A 105 -13.74 -3.26 -15.10
CA LEU A 105 -12.52 -3.21 -14.29
C LEU A 105 -12.81 -2.64 -12.90
N ASN A 106 -13.63 -1.60 -12.81
CA ASN A 106 -14.00 -1.00 -11.53
C ASN A 106 -14.82 -1.96 -10.67
N ALA A 107 -15.70 -2.75 -11.28
CA ALA A 107 -16.49 -3.73 -10.55
C ALA A 107 -15.59 -4.80 -9.90
N ASP A 108 -14.62 -5.34 -10.66
CA ASP A 108 -13.68 -6.32 -10.14
C ASP A 108 -12.76 -5.71 -9.08
N VAL A 109 -12.25 -4.50 -9.32
CA VAL A 109 -11.40 -3.79 -8.37
C VAL A 109 -12.19 -3.48 -7.09
N ASP A 110 -13.44 -3.05 -7.22
CA ASP A 110 -14.28 -2.74 -6.07
C ASP A 110 -14.57 -3.99 -5.22
N VAL A 111 -14.78 -5.14 -5.85
CA VAL A 111 -14.97 -6.41 -5.14
C VAL A 111 -13.74 -6.76 -4.32
N VAL A 112 -12.57 -6.72 -4.96
CA VAL A 112 -11.30 -7.03 -4.29
C VAL A 112 -11.01 -6.01 -3.20
N LYS A 113 -11.17 -4.74 -3.49
CA LYS A 113 -10.95 -3.65 -2.53
C LYS A 113 -11.88 -3.80 -1.32
N GLY A 114 -13.15 -4.08 -1.56
CA GLY A 114 -14.11 -4.28 -0.48
C GLY A 114 -13.80 -5.50 0.36
N ALA A 115 -13.36 -6.59 -0.28
CA ALA A 115 -12.97 -7.80 0.43
C ALA A 115 -11.72 -7.58 1.29
N ILE A 116 -10.70 -6.91 0.73
CA ILE A 116 -9.49 -6.58 1.47
C ILE A 116 -9.81 -5.69 2.67
N ALA A 117 -10.71 -4.72 2.49
CA ALA A 117 -11.10 -3.81 3.57
C ALA A 117 -11.72 -4.53 4.77
N LYS A 118 -12.33 -5.69 4.55
CA LYS A 118 -12.93 -6.51 5.61
C LYS A 118 -11.94 -7.41 6.34
N LEU A 119 -10.74 -7.56 5.82
CA LEU A 119 -9.70 -8.37 6.46
C LEU A 119 -9.11 -7.62 7.66
N LYS A 120 -8.50 -8.38 8.57
CA LYS A 120 -7.67 -7.78 9.62
C LYS A 120 -6.52 -7.02 8.98
N LYS A 121 -6.11 -5.91 9.58
CA LYS A 121 -5.07 -5.03 9.01
C LYS A 121 -3.78 -5.79 8.70
N GLU A 122 -3.37 -6.69 9.58
CA GLU A 122 -2.17 -7.50 9.37
C GLU A 122 -2.31 -8.38 8.12
N HIS A 123 -3.48 -9.00 7.94
CA HIS A 123 -3.74 -9.82 6.75
C HIS A 123 -3.80 -8.96 5.49
N GLN A 124 -4.37 -7.77 5.55
CA GLN A 124 -4.42 -6.83 4.43
C GLN A 124 -3.01 -6.55 3.91
N ASP A 125 -2.11 -6.16 4.80
CA ASP A 125 -0.75 -5.79 4.43
C ASP A 125 -0.01 -6.95 3.76
N ILE A 126 -0.07 -8.12 4.36
CA ILE A 126 0.62 -9.32 3.86
C ILE A 126 0.07 -9.73 2.49
N ILE A 127 -1.25 -9.71 2.32
CA ILE A 127 -1.89 -10.08 1.06
C ILE A 127 -1.50 -9.10 -0.05
N ILE A 128 -1.55 -7.81 0.23
CA ILE A 128 -1.18 -6.78 -0.75
C ILE A 128 0.28 -6.94 -1.15
N TRP A 129 1.17 -7.04 -0.17
CA TRP A 129 2.61 -7.10 -0.45
C TRP A 129 2.99 -8.36 -1.24
N HIS A 130 2.48 -9.51 -0.84
CA HIS A 130 2.90 -10.76 -1.47
C HIS A 130 2.23 -11.01 -2.81
N TYR A 131 0.90 -10.87 -2.87
CA TYR A 131 0.15 -11.24 -4.08
C TYR A 131 0.04 -10.13 -5.11
N LEU A 132 -0.05 -8.88 -4.69
CA LEU A 132 -0.16 -7.77 -5.64
C LEU A 132 1.20 -7.17 -6.00
N ASP A 133 2.11 -7.10 -5.03
CA ASP A 133 3.40 -6.43 -5.21
C ASP A 133 4.57 -7.40 -5.33
N ASP A 134 4.32 -8.70 -5.34
CA ASP A 134 5.33 -9.75 -5.49
C ASP A 134 6.47 -9.67 -4.47
N MET A 135 6.18 -9.19 -3.26
CA MET A 135 7.17 -9.10 -2.22
C MET A 135 7.47 -10.49 -1.64
N PRO A 136 8.74 -10.90 -1.58
CA PRO A 136 9.09 -12.18 -0.98
C PRO A 136 8.73 -12.26 0.50
N ILE A 137 8.40 -13.45 0.97
CA ILE A 137 8.04 -13.67 2.38
C ILE A 137 9.16 -13.22 3.33
N VAL A 138 10.42 -13.44 2.95
CA VAL A 138 11.55 -13.01 3.77
C VAL A 138 11.55 -11.51 4.00
N ASP A 139 11.21 -10.73 2.97
CA ASP A 139 11.16 -9.27 3.06
C ASP A 139 9.98 -8.82 3.94
N ILE A 140 8.83 -9.47 3.81
CA ILE A 140 7.67 -9.18 4.65
C ILE A 140 7.98 -9.48 6.12
N ALA A 141 8.63 -10.60 6.38
CA ALA A 141 9.03 -11.01 7.72
C ALA A 141 9.96 -9.97 8.36
N GLU A 142 10.94 -9.50 7.58
CA GLU A 142 11.87 -8.48 8.03
C GLU A 142 11.15 -7.16 8.30
N LEU A 143 10.25 -6.77 7.40
CA LEU A 143 9.49 -5.52 7.52
C LEU A 143 8.60 -5.51 8.75
N LEU A 144 7.95 -6.63 9.07
CA LEU A 144 7.07 -6.75 10.23
C LEU A 144 7.78 -7.17 11.51
N GLY A 145 9.07 -7.54 11.42
CA GLY A 145 9.83 -8.01 12.57
C GLY A 145 9.31 -9.34 13.12
N LYS A 146 8.85 -10.23 12.23
CA LYS A 146 8.28 -11.53 12.61
C LYS A 146 8.98 -12.66 11.86
N PRO A 147 8.98 -13.88 12.43
CA PRO A 147 9.52 -15.05 11.72
C PRO A 147 8.76 -15.37 10.45
N GLU A 148 9.45 -15.93 9.45
CA GLU A 148 8.82 -16.30 8.18
C GLU A 148 7.66 -17.28 8.37
N GLY A 149 7.78 -18.22 9.29
CA GLY A 149 6.71 -19.16 9.59
C GLY A 149 5.43 -18.47 10.05
N THR A 150 5.57 -17.44 10.86
CA THR A 150 4.44 -16.62 11.30
C THR A 150 3.78 -15.92 10.13
N ILE A 151 4.58 -15.40 9.18
CA ILE A 151 4.06 -14.75 7.98
C ILE A 151 3.30 -15.76 7.10
N ARG A 152 3.83 -16.97 6.92
CA ARG A 152 3.16 -18.00 6.12
C ARG A 152 1.81 -18.39 6.72
N VAL A 153 1.73 -18.53 8.03
CA VAL A 153 0.48 -18.84 8.72
C VAL A 153 -0.53 -17.68 8.54
N ALA A 154 -0.07 -16.45 8.76
CA ALA A 154 -0.92 -15.27 8.59
C ALA A 154 -1.42 -15.14 7.16
N MET A 155 -0.55 -15.42 6.17
CA MET A 155 -0.91 -15.38 4.77
C MET A 155 -1.98 -16.43 4.43
N HIS A 156 -1.81 -17.64 4.93
CA HIS A 156 -2.78 -18.71 4.71
C HIS A 156 -4.14 -18.36 5.32
N ARG A 157 -4.14 -17.83 6.53
CA ARG A 157 -5.37 -17.39 7.20
C ARG A 157 -6.03 -16.23 6.47
N GLY A 158 -5.20 -15.28 6.00
CA GLY A 158 -5.68 -14.13 5.24
C GLY A 158 -6.33 -14.55 3.92
N LEU A 159 -5.70 -15.46 3.18
CA LEU A 159 -6.25 -16.00 1.94
C LEU A 159 -7.57 -16.72 2.17
N LYS A 160 -7.64 -17.53 3.21
CA LYS A 160 -8.86 -18.26 3.54
C LYS A 160 -10.00 -17.28 3.85
N ALA A 161 -9.71 -16.27 4.66
CA ALA A 161 -10.69 -15.25 5.00
C ALA A 161 -11.13 -14.47 3.77
N LEU A 162 -10.20 -14.13 2.88
CA LEU A 162 -10.49 -13.41 1.64
C LEU A 162 -11.42 -14.21 0.74
N LYS A 163 -11.13 -15.51 0.58
CA LYS A 163 -11.98 -16.40 -0.23
C LYS A 163 -13.40 -16.48 0.32
N GLU A 164 -13.54 -16.59 1.64
CA GLU A 164 -14.83 -16.64 2.30
C GLU A 164 -15.63 -15.36 2.06
N ILE A 165 -14.97 -14.19 2.16
CA ILE A 165 -15.60 -12.90 1.91
C ILE A 165 -16.08 -12.78 0.47
N ILE A 166 -15.25 -13.19 -0.48
CA ILE A 166 -15.58 -13.13 -1.91
C ILE A 166 -16.73 -14.07 -2.25
N GLN A 167 -16.75 -15.27 -1.66
CA GLN A 167 -17.81 -16.25 -1.90
C GLN A 167 -19.17 -15.83 -1.33
N GLU A 168 -19.15 -15.07 -0.24
CA GLU A 168 -20.38 -14.57 0.39
C GLU A 168 -20.95 -13.34 -0.33
N ALA A 169 -20.17 -12.72 -1.20
CA ALA A 169 -20.61 -11.53 -1.95
C ALA A 169 -21.44 -11.93 -3.22
#